data_f768f34b65430dea86b457a548e699f0
#
_entry.id   f768f34b65430dea86b457a548e699f0
#
_cell.length_a   1.000
_cell.length_b   1.000
_cell.length_c   1.000
_cell.angle_alpha   90.00
_cell.angle_beta   90.00
_cell.angle_gamma   90.00
#
_symmetry.space_group_name_H-M   'P 1'
#
loop_
_entity.id
_entity.type
_entity.pdbx_description
1 polymer ?
#
loop_
_entity_poly.entity_id
_entity_poly.type
_entity_poly.pdbx_seq_one_letter_code
_entity_poly.pdbx_strand_id
1 'polypeptide(L)' 'MWTTGKIGEYSYQIKHYEVGSYYGIDDGKISKLEIRKDGKILVNYDRGWDIMPDTDDEETTEVFCILLARYN' A
#
# COMPACT_ATOMS: atom_id res chain seq x y z
N MET A 1 10.38 -0.60 9.30
CA MET A 1 9.28 -0.71 10.27
C MET A 1 8.04 -1.27 9.58
N TRP A 2 7.36 -2.21 10.22
CA TRP A 2 6.11 -2.76 9.71
C TRP A 2 4.93 -2.15 10.45
N THR A 3 3.89 -1.78 9.70
CA THR A 3 2.62 -1.32 10.25
C THR A 3 1.50 -2.12 9.63
N THR A 4 0.58 -2.61 10.46
CA THR A 4 -0.61 -3.32 10.00
C THR A 4 -1.86 -2.62 10.53
N GLY A 5 -2.96 -2.76 9.83
CA GLY A 5 -4.20 -2.15 10.27
C GLY A 5 -5.35 -2.44 9.32
N LYS A 6 -6.44 -1.72 9.54
CA LYS A 6 -7.64 -1.83 8.73
C LYS A 6 -8.21 -0.45 8.40
N ILE A 7 -8.79 -0.35 7.22
CA ILE A 7 -9.62 0.79 6.79
C ILE A 7 -10.91 0.18 6.26
N GLY A 8 -12.02 0.33 6.99
CA GLY A 8 -13.26 -0.32 6.63
C GLY A 8 -13.09 -1.84 6.58
N GLU A 9 -13.43 -2.44 5.46
CA GLU A 9 -13.30 -3.88 5.22
C GLU A 9 -11.94 -4.29 4.65
N TYR A 10 -11.02 -3.30 4.45
CA TYR A 10 -9.69 -3.55 3.93
C TYR A 10 -8.70 -3.75 5.05
N SER A 11 -7.83 -4.74 4.93
CA SER A 11 -6.67 -4.90 5.79
C SER A 11 -5.41 -4.57 5.04
N TYR A 12 -4.40 -4.05 5.73
CA TYR A 12 -3.14 -3.68 5.08
C TYR A 12 -1.94 -4.04 5.92
N GLN A 13 -0.82 -4.24 5.23
CA GLN A 13 0.51 -4.39 5.82
C GLN A 13 1.45 -3.49 5.04
N ILE A 14 2.21 -2.67 5.74
CA ILE A 14 3.12 -1.72 5.13
C ILE A 14 4.49 -1.82 5.79
N LYS A 15 5.53 -1.95 4.97
CA LYS A 15 6.90 -1.73 5.44
C LYS A 15 7.34 -0.36 4.96
N HIS A 16 7.68 0.51 5.89
CA HIS A 16 8.07 1.88 5.59
C HIS A 16 9.27 2.31 6.43
N TYR A 17 9.99 3.29 5.93
CA TYR A 17 11.17 3.86 6.56
C TYR A 17 10.98 5.34 6.80
N GLU A 18 11.88 5.96 7.56
CA GLU A 18 11.81 7.40 7.83
C GLU A 18 12.27 8.24 6.64
N VAL A 19 13.05 7.64 5.75
CA VAL A 19 13.62 8.31 4.57
C VAL A 19 13.18 7.55 3.33
N GLY A 20 12.83 8.28 2.28
CA GLY A 20 12.49 7.68 0.99
C GLY A 20 13.68 6.96 0.36
N SER A 21 13.41 6.03 -0.55
CA SER A 21 14.44 5.27 -1.23
C SER A 21 14.06 5.01 -2.69
N TYR A 22 15.06 4.60 -3.47
CA TYR A 22 14.85 4.18 -4.84
C TYR A 22 13.83 3.04 -4.97
N TYR A 23 13.74 2.19 -3.95
CA TYR A 23 12.82 1.04 -3.94
C TYR A 23 11.43 1.39 -3.37
N GLY A 24 11.24 2.61 -2.87
CA GLY A 24 9.96 3.04 -2.35
C GLY A 24 8.97 3.41 -3.46
N ILE A 25 7.68 3.39 -3.15
CA ILE A 25 6.65 3.85 -4.07
C ILE A 25 6.94 5.33 -4.39
N ASP A 26 7.10 5.65 -5.67
CA ASP A 26 7.45 7.00 -6.15
C ASP A 26 8.68 7.57 -5.42
N ASP A 27 9.70 6.74 -5.20
CA ASP A 27 10.90 7.09 -4.44
C ASP A 27 10.61 7.55 -3.01
N GLY A 28 9.46 7.13 -2.48
CA GLY A 28 9.01 7.48 -1.13
C GLY A 28 9.45 6.49 -0.07
N LYS A 29 8.74 6.51 1.06
CA LYS A 29 9.13 5.75 2.26
C LYS A 29 8.58 4.34 2.31
N ILE A 30 7.51 4.04 1.56
CA ILE A 30 6.89 2.71 1.54
C ILE A 30 7.69 1.80 0.60
N SER A 31 8.30 0.75 1.17
CA SER A 31 9.04 -0.24 0.38
C SER A 31 8.24 -1.50 0.11
N LYS A 32 7.24 -1.80 0.96
CA LYS A 32 6.32 -2.92 0.77
C LYS A 32 4.93 -2.51 1.20
N LEU A 33 3.92 -2.91 0.42
CA LEU A 33 2.52 -2.62 0.70
C LEU A 33 1.66 -3.77 0.21
N GLU A 34 0.77 -4.24 1.07
CA GLU A 34 -0.24 -5.23 0.70
C GLU A 34 -1.58 -4.73 1.21
N ILE A 35 -2.58 -4.72 0.33
CA ILE A 35 -3.97 -4.39 0.67
C ILE A 35 -4.83 -5.59 0.32
N ARG A 36 -5.62 -6.07 1.28
CA ARG A 36 -6.52 -7.20 1.13
C ARG A 36 -7.96 -6.83 1.48
N LYS A 37 -8.89 -7.50 0.83
CA LYS A 37 -10.31 -7.48 1.17
C LYS A 37 -10.88 -8.86 0.92
N ASP A 38 -11.63 -9.40 1.90
CA ASP A 38 -12.26 -10.73 1.81
C ASP A 38 -11.26 -11.83 1.44
N GLY A 39 -10.05 -11.77 2.02
CA GLY A 39 -9.01 -12.75 1.78
C GLY A 39 -8.30 -12.63 0.44
N LYS A 40 -8.67 -11.65 -0.39
CA LYS A 40 -8.06 -11.42 -1.69
C LYS A 40 -7.09 -10.25 -1.66
N ILE A 41 -5.91 -10.45 -2.23
CA ILE A 41 -4.92 -9.38 -2.37
C ILE A 41 -5.31 -8.50 -3.56
N LEU A 42 -5.56 -7.22 -3.31
CA LEU A 42 -5.96 -6.25 -4.31
C LEU A 42 -4.84 -5.31 -4.73
N VAL A 43 -3.86 -5.12 -3.86
CA VAL A 43 -2.68 -4.29 -4.14
C VAL A 43 -1.47 -4.99 -3.53
N ASN A 44 -0.38 -5.07 -4.27
CA ASN A 44 0.86 -5.63 -3.76
C ASN A 44 2.06 -4.91 -4.39
N TYR A 45 2.85 -4.28 -3.54
CA TYR A 45 4.10 -3.63 -3.89
C TYR A 45 5.21 -4.22 -3.03
N ASP A 46 6.24 -4.77 -3.65
CA ASP A 46 7.41 -5.31 -2.95
C ASP A 46 8.67 -4.80 -3.66
N ARG A 47 9.10 -3.59 -3.30
CA ARG A 47 10.21 -2.86 -3.92
C ARG A 47 10.01 -2.68 -5.44
N GLY A 48 8.77 -2.75 -5.88
CA GLY A 48 8.29 -2.68 -7.24
C GLY A 48 6.87 -3.21 -7.29
N TRP A 49 6.12 -2.90 -8.35
CA TRP A 49 4.72 -3.29 -8.46
C TRP A 49 4.56 -4.75 -8.87
N ASP A 50 3.84 -5.54 -8.06
CA ASP A 50 3.35 -6.86 -8.43
C ASP A 50 1.87 -6.79 -8.83
N ILE A 51 1.05 -6.12 -8.03
CA ILE A 51 -0.37 -5.88 -8.31
C ILE A 51 -0.64 -4.41 -8.07
N MET A 52 -0.85 -3.65 -9.15
CA MET A 52 -1.19 -2.24 -9.05
C MET A 52 -2.66 -2.07 -8.65
N PRO A 53 -3.02 -0.96 -7.98
CA PRO A 53 -4.42 -0.67 -7.73
C PRO A 53 -5.17 -0.61 -9.05
N ASP A 54 -6.36 -1.26 -9.09
CA ASP A 54 -7.25 -1.18 -10.24
C ASP A 54 -7.93 0.19 -10.20
N THR A 55 -7.67 1.02 -11.22
CA THR A 55 -8.22 2.38 -11.26
C THR A 55 -9.74 2.39 -11.44
N ASP A 56 -10.33 1.29 -11.90
CA ASP A 56 -11.79 1.16 -11.99
C ASP A 56 -12.41 0.79 -10.63
N ASP A 57 -11.61 0.36 -9.67
CA ASP A 57 -12.03 0.10 -8.30
C ASP A 57 -11.73 1.35 -7.45
N GLU A 58 -12.68 2.26 -7.41
CA GLU A 58 -12.51 3.54 -6.73
C GLU A 58 -12.25 3.40 -5.23
N GLU A 59 -12.92 2.45 -4.59
CA GLU A 59 -12.78 2.22 -3.15
C GLU A 59 -11.37 1.74 -2.78
N THR A 60 -10.85 0.76 -3.52
CA THR A 60 -9.49 0.28 -3.30
C THR A 60 -8.46 1.38 -3.59
N THR A 61 -8.67 2.14 -4.66
CA THR A 61 -7.79 3.26 -5.00
C THR A 61 -7.78 4.32 -3.91
N GLU A 62 -8.94 4.61 -3.32
CA GLU A 62 -9.04 5.57 -2.22
C GLU A 62 -8.27 5.09 -0.99
N VAL A 63 -8.41 3.81 -0.63
CA VAL A 63 -7.65 3.22 0.48
C VAL A 63 -6.15 3.33 0.21
N PHE A 64 -5.71 3.02 -0.99
CA PHE A 64 -4.32 3.17 -1.40
C PHE A 64 -3.83 4.62 -1.23
N CYS A 65 -4.60 5.59 -1.69
CA CYS A 65 -4.24 7.01 -1.57
C CYS A 65 -4.15 7.46 -0.10
N ILE A 66 -5.04 6.97 0.75
CA ILE A 66 -4.99 7.27 2.19
C ILE A 66 -3.68 6.75 2.78
N LEU A 67 -3.29 5.54 2.43
CA LEU A 67 -2.06 4.94 2.95
C LEU A 67 -0.81 5.67 2.45
N LEU A 68 -0.81 6.10 1.19
CA LEU A 68 0.29 6.94 0.67
C LEU A 68 0.39 8.24 1.45
N ALA A 69 -0.73 8.89 1.72
CA ALA A 69 -0.74 10.15 2.46
C ALA A 69 -0.21 10.00 3.89
N ARG A 70 -0.44 8.83 4.51
CA ARG A 70 -0.03 8.58 5.90
C ARG A 70 1.43 8.14 6.03
N TYR A 71 1.91 7.31 5.12
CA TYR A 71 3.17 6.59 5.33
C TYR A 71 4.25 6.88 4.29
N ASN A 72 3.90 7.43 3.15
CA ASN A 72 4.86 7.68 2.09
C ASN A 72 5.33 9.14 2.09
#